data_59be3b0ed4044c28c74ecbf54f5bd880
#
_entry.id   59be3b0ed4044c28c74ecbf54f5bd880
#
_cell.length_a   1.000
_cell.length_b   1.000
_cell.length_c   1.000
_cell.angle_alpha   90.00
_cell.angle_beta   90.00
_cell.angle_gamma   90.00
#
_symmetry.space_group_name_H-M   'P 1'
#
loop_
_entity.id
_entity.type
_entity.pdbx_description
1 polymer ?
#
loop_
_entity_poly.entity_id
_entity_poly.type
_entity_poly.pdbx_seq_one_letter_code
_entity_poly.pdbx_strand_id
1 'polypeptide(L)'
;DGPVGEEILKACEKQGFVGLGFYDSGARSMFTAKRPVKSLADMKGMKVRVQQSDLWVSLLEAMGANATPMPFGEVYTALKTGLVDAAENNYPSYESSRHFEVAKYFNKTEHSMAPEILLFSKRVWDKLSADEQKAIRAAAKESVLYMRKLWDEREEKSLATVKAGGAEIIEVDKAPFKTAMKPVYDKFLKDPKLQDMVKRIEAVK
;
A
#
# COMPACT_ATOMS: atom_id res chain seq x y z
N ASP A 1 -3.95 -4.24 -14.51
CA ASP A 1 -3.91 -4.37 -15.98
C ASP A 1 -5.24 -3.91 -16.58
N GLY A 2 -5.32 -3.82 -17.90
CA GLY A 2 -6.50 -3.38 -18.61
C GLY A 2 -6.57 -1.86 -18.83
N PRO A 3 -7.69 -1.36 -19.42
CA PRO A 3 -7.73 0.02 -19.97
C PRO A 3 -7.46 1.12 -18.93
N VAL A 4 -7.95 0.95 -17.70
CA VAL A 4 -7.69 1.94 -16.63
C VAL A 4 -6.21 1.95 -16.24
N GLY A 5 -5.59 0.77 -16.13
CA GLY A 5 -4.17 0.65 -15.86
C GLY A 5 -3.31 1.30 -16.96
N GLU A 6 -3.64 1.07 -18.22
CA GLU A 6 -2.95 1.69 -19.35
C GLU A 6 -3.06 3.23 -19.33
N GLU A 7 -4.23 3.77 -18.96
CA GLU A 7 -4.44 5.21 -18.79
C GLU A 7 -3.53 5.78 -17.69
N ILE A 8 -3.41 5.09 -16.56
CA ILE A 8 -2.52 5.50 -15.45
C ILE A 8 -1.06 5.46 -15.90
N LEU A 9 -0.61 4.36 -16.54
CA LEU A 9 0.76 4.25 -17.04
C LEU A 9 1.10 5.38 -18.04
N LYS A 10 0.17 5.72 -18.92
CA LYS A 10 0.34 6.83 -19.87
C LYS A 10 0.41 8.20 -19.19
N ALA A 11 -0.33 8.39 -18.10
CA ALA A 11 -0.31 9.63 -17.34
C ALA A 11 1.07 9.93 -16.72
N CYS A 12 1.90 8.92 -16.49
CA CYS A 12 3.27 9.07 -15.98
C CYS A 12 4.17 9.90 -16.91
N GLU A 13 3.86 9.93 -18.22
CA GLU A 13 4.66 10.69 -19.19
C GLU A 13 4.67 12.18 -18.89
N LYS A 14 3.58 12.73 -18.37
CA LYS A 14 3.48 14.15 -17.99
C LYS A 14 4.40 14.50 -16.81
N GLN A 15 4.83 13.50 -16.07
CA GLN A 15 5.75 13.63 -14.92
C GLN A 15 7.19 13.25 -15.27
N GLY A 16 7.50 13.05 -16.56
CA GLY A 16 8.83 12.70 -17.04
C GLY A 16 9.20 11.22 -16.93
N PHE A 17 8.20 10.34 -16.80
CA PHE A 17 8.39 8.89 -16.69
C PHE A 17 7.58 8.14 -17.76
N VAL A 18 8.10 6.99 -18.16
CA VAL A 18 7.35 6.01 -18.97
C VAL A 18 6.92 4.88 -18.04
N GLY A 19 5.62 4.70 -17.84
CA GLY A 19 5.06 3.58 -17.11
C GLY A 19 5.12 2.31 -17.96
N LEU A 20 5.71 1.24 -17.41
CA LEU A 20 5.93 0.00 -18.12
C LEU A 20 5.00 -1.14 -17.65
N GLY A 21 4.53 -1.09 -16.43
CA GLY A 21 3.64 -2.09 -15.86
C GLY A 21 3.40 -1.88 -14.37
N PHE A 22 2.56 -2.74 -13.80
CA PHE A 22 2.25 -2.74 -12.38
C PHE A 22 2.80 -3.99 -11.71
N TYR A 23 3.55 -3.81 -10.65
CA TYR A 23 3.96 -4.85 -9.73
C TYR A 23 2.99 -4.90 -8.54
N ASP A 24 2.87 -6.06 -7.94
CA ASP A 24 2.07 -6.24 -6.74
C ASP A 24 2.84 -5.77 -5.51
N SER A 25 2.11 -5.26 -4.51
CA SER A 25 2.67 -4.93 -3.19
C SER A 25 1.75 -5.40 -2.06
N GLY A 26 0.76 -6.22 -2.40
CA GLY A 26 -0.20 -6.80 -1.47
C GLY A 26 -1.09 -5.80 -0.74
N ALA A 27 -1.90 -6.32 0.15
CA ALA A 27 -2.78 -5.52 0.97
C ALA A 27 -2.05 -4.99 2.22
N ARG A 28 -2.25 -3.71 2.51
CA ARG A 28 -1.73 -3.07 3.71
C ARG A 28 -2.71 -3.20 4.85
N SER A 29 -2.21 -3.58 6.02
CA SER A 29 -2.98 -3.80 7.23
C SER A 29 -2.33 -3.13 8.43
N MET A 30 -3.13 -2.87 9.47
CA MET A 30 -2.65 -2.29 10.72
C MET A 30 -1.89 -3.32 11.55
N PHE A 31 -0.77 -2.94 12.14
CA PHE A 31 -0.14 -3.72 13.21
C PHE A 31 0.10 -2.88 14.46
N THR A 32 -0.22 -3.46 15.60
CA THR A 32 -0.31 -2.76 16.88
C THR A 32 0.54 -3.40 17.97
N ALA A 33 1.11 -2.58 18.86
CA ALA A 33 2.04 -3.03 19.87
C ALA A 33 1.34 -3.62 21.12
N LYS A 34 0.29 -2.94 21.62
CA LYS A 34 -0.25 -3.23 22.95
C LYS A 34 -1.55 -4.03 22.97
N ARG A 35 -2.41 -3.83 21.98
CA ARG A 35 -3.75 -4.46 21.91
C ARG A 35 -4.17 -4.63 20.44
N PRO A 36 -4.98 -5.66 20.15
CA PRO A 36 -5.50 -5.84 18.80
C PRO A 36 -6.54 -4.75 18.45
N VAL A 37 -6.70 -4.50 17.15
CA VAL A 37 -7.81 -3.77 16.56
C VAL A 37 -8.80 -4.78 16.00
N LYS A 38 -9.96 -4.91 16.61
CA LYS A 38 -11.04 -5.81 16.18
C LYS A 38 -12.17 -5.07 15.48
N SER A 39 -12.25 -3.76 15.71
CA SER A 39 -13.27 -2.88 15.14
C SER A 39 -12.72 -1.48 14.86
N LEU A 40 -13.44 -0.69 14.08
CA LEU A 40 -13.08 0.71 13.84
C LEU A 40 -13.01 1.54 15.14
N ALA A 41 -13.84 1.22 16.13
CA ALA A 41 -13.84 1.92 17.42
C ALA A 41 -12.52 1.77 18.18
N ASP A 42 -11.81 0.67 17.97
CA ASP A 42 -10.50 0.42 18.60
C ASP A 42 -9.40 1.36 18.09
N MET A 43 -9.62 1.98 16.93
CA MET A 43 -8.69 2.94 16.33
C MET A 43 -8.70 4.30 17.04
N LYS A 44 -9.78 4.61 17.77
CA LYS A 44 -9.99 5.93 18.36
C LYS A 44 -8.82 6.34 19.27
N GLY A 45 -8.18 7.46 18.90
CA GLY A 45 -7.10 8.07 19.67
C GLY A 45 -5.75 7.29 19.62
N MET A 46 -5.68 6.19 18.87
CA MET A 46 -4.44 5.42 18.68
C MET A 46 -3.44 6.25 17.88
N LYS A 47 -2.21 6.34 18.37
CA LYS A 47 -1.11 7.00 17.65
C LYS A 47 -0.59 6.04 16.58
N VAL A 48 -0.90 6.33 15.32
CA VAL A 48 -0.53 5.47 14.20
C VAL A 48 0.50 6.16 13.32
N ARG A 49 1.66 5.53 13.15
CA ARG A 49 2.62 6.00 12.17
C ARG A 49 2.09 5.81 10.76
N VAL A 50 2.27 6.85 9.93
CA VAL A 50 1.93 6.82 8.50
C VAL A 50 3.09 7.32 7.65
N GLN A 51 2.98 7.12 6.35
CA GLN A 51 3.85 7.74 5.36
C GLN A 51 3.65 9.26 5.37
N GLN A 52 4.67 10.02 4.96
CA GLN A 52 4.64 11.49 4.90
C GLN A 52 3.81 11.96 3.68
N SER A 53 2.50 11.80 3.77
CA SER A 53 1.53 12.12 2.71
C SER A 53 0.19 12.52 3.33
N ASP A 54 -0.40 13.60 2.82
CA ASP A 54 -1.70 14.10 3.27
C ASP A 54 -2.82 13.08 3.09
N LEU A 55 -2.72 12.23 2.06
CA LEU A 55 -3.67 11.14 1.83
C LEU A 55 -3.64 10.14 2.98
N TRP A 56 -2.44 9.70 3.40
CA TRP A 56 -2.27 8.73 4.49
C TRP A 56 -2.67 9.32 5.84
N VAL A 57 -2.35 10.58 6.10
CA VAL A 57 -2.82 11.29 7.29
C VAL A 57 -4.35 11.30 7.33
N SER A 58 -5.00 11.77 6.26
CA SER A 58 -6.46 11.85 6.18
C SER A 58 -7.14 10.49 6.30
N LEU A 59 -6.53 9.43 5.76
CA LEU A 59 -7.05 8.07 5.84
C LEU A 59 -7.10 7.58 7.30
N LEU A 60 -6.03 7.77 8.07
CA LEU A 60 -5.98 7.33 9.46
C LEU A 60 -6.86 8.21 10.37
N GLU A 61 -6.91 9.51 10.12
CA GLU A 61 -7.81 10.43 10.83
C GLU A 61 -9.29 10.07 10.59
N ALA A 62 -9.65 9.68 9.37
CA ALA A 62 -10.99 9.20 9.05
C ALA A 62 -11.36 7.90 9.79
N MET A 63 -10.37 7.09 10.15
CA MET A 63 -10.55 5.92 11.02
C MET A 63 -10.61 6.28 12.52
N GLY A 64 -10.45 7.56 12.89
CA GLY A 64 -10.45 8.03 14.27
C GLY A 64 -9.10 7.94 14.99
N ALA A 65 -8.03 7.60 14.28
CA ALA A 65 -6.68 7.53 14.82
C ALA A 65 -5.97 8.90 14.78
N ASN A 66 -4.90 9.03 15.57
CA ASN A 66 -3.97 10.15 15.50
C ASN A 66 -2.82 9.77 14.58
N ALA A 67 -2.83 10.27 13.34
CA ALA A 67 -1.80 10.01 12.37
C ALA A 67 -0.48 10.71 12.74
N THR A 68 0.62 9.98 12.68
CA THR A 68 1.97 10.48 12.99
C THR A 68 2.88 10.22 11.79
N PRO A 69 3.04 11.20 10.87
CA PRO A 69 3.92 11.04 9.72
C PRO A 69 5.38 10.94 10.15
N MET A 70 6.07 9.88 9.68
CA MET A 70 7.52 9.75 9.91
C MET A 70 8.18 8.84 8.86
N PRO A 71 9.51 8.98 8.63
CA PRO A 71 10.27 8.10 7.75
C PRO A 71 10.17 6.63 8.15
N PHE A 72 10.23 5.73 7.16
CA PHE A 72 10.05 4.29 7.38
C PHE A 72 11.12 3.69 8.32
N GLY A 73 12.37 4.14 8.21
CA GLY A 73 13.47 3.65 9.05
C GLY A 73 13.31 3.92 10.55
N GLU A 74 12.42 4.83 10.96
CA GLU A 74 12.20 5.19 12.36
C GLU A 74 11.10 4.35 13.03
N VAL A 75 10.31 3.60 12.25
CA VAL A 75 9.09 2.93 12.70
C VAL A 75 9.37 1.89 13.79
N TYR A 76 10.40 1.05 13.61
CA TYR A 76 10.75 0.04 14.61
C TYR A 76 11.02 0.66 15.99
N THR A 77 11.84 1.70 16.01
CA THR A 77 12.19 2.40 17.27
C THR A 77 10.98 3.11 17.86
N ALA A 78 10.15 3.76 17.04
CA ALA A 78 8.95 4.45 17.48
C ALA A 78 7.92 3.50 18.12
N LEU A 79 7.74 2.30 17.55
CA LEU A 79 6.92 1.24 18.13
C LEU A 79 7.52 0.69 19.44
N LYS A 80 8.82 0.41 19.44
CA LYS A 80 9.53 -0.15 20.60
C LYS A 80 9.50 0.76 21.82
N THR A 81 9.64 2.07 21.60
CA THR A 81 9.64 3.09 22.66
C THR A 81 8.23 3.52 23.08
N GLY A 82 7.19 3.16 22.30
CA GLY A 82 5.82 3.60 22.53
C GLY A 82 5.56 5.05 22.10
N LEU A 83 6.43 5.65 21.27
CA LEU A 83 6.18 6.93 20.63
C LEU A 83 4.92 6.85 19.75
N VAL A 84 4.74 5.72 19.05
CA VAL A 84 3.51 5.35 18.37
C VAL A 84 3.00 4.00 18.90
N ASP A 85 1.68 3.79 18.82
CA ASP A 85 1.01 2.55 19.25
C ASP A 85 0.91 1.52 18.13
N ALA A 86 0.97 2.00 16.88
CA ALA A 86 0.71 1.21 15.69
C ALA A 86 1.42 1.79 14.45
N ALA A 87 1.50 0.96 13.42
CA ALA A 87 1.82 1.35 12.06
C ALA A 87 1.05 0.44 11.07
N GLU A 88 1.24 0.62 9.78
CA GLU A 88 0.54 -0.15 8.76
C GLU A 88 1.49 -0.51 7.61
N ASN A 89 1.34 -1.72 7.08
CA ASN A 89 2.04 -2.20 5.88
C ASN A 89 1.54 -3.60 5.46
N ASN A 90 2.17 -4.17 4.42
CA ASN A 90 2.00 -5.56 3.97
C ASN A 90 2.84 -6.55 4.80
N TYR A 91 2.61 -7.85 4.65
CA TYR A 91 3.36 -8.89 5.36
C TYR A 91 4.87 -8.88 5.07
N PRO A 92 5.34 -8.78 3.82
CA PRO A 92 6.77 -8.73 3.53
C PRO A 92 7.50 -7.58 4.22
N SER A 93 6.89 -6.39 4.26
CA SER A 93 7.47 -5.23 4.96
C SER A 93 7.45 -5.38 6.48
N TYR A 94 6.36 -5.90 7.04
CA TYR A 94 6.20 -6.18 8.46
C TYR A 94 7.24 -7.19 8.95
N GLU A 95 7.53 -8.22 8.13
CA GLU A 95 8.53 -9.25 8.40
C GLU A 95 9.95 -8.71 8.24
N SER A 96 10.30 -8.15 7.06
CA SER A 96 11.68 -7.75 6.74
C SER A 96 12.20 -6.61 7.60
N SER A 97 11.32 -5.72 8.07
CA SER A 97 11.64 -4.65 9.02
C SER A 97 11.55 -5.07 10.48
N ARG A 98 11.25 -6.35 10.75
CA ARG A 98 11.14 -6.94 12.08
C ARG A 98 10.09 -6.24 12.97
N HIS A 99 9.12 -5.54 12.38
CA HIS A 99 8.10 -4.84 13.15
C HIS A 99 7.26 -5.78 14.00
N PHE A 100 7.10 -7.05 13.60
CA PHE A 100 6.40 -8.10 14.36
C PHE A 100 6.98 -8.36 15.75
N GLU A 101 8.25 -8.01 15.99
CA GLU A 101 8.87 -8.18 17.31
C GLU A 101 8.38 -7.15 18.33
N VAL A 102 7.98 -5.96 17.86
CA VAL A 102 7.59 -4.81 18.70
C VAL A 102 6.11 -4.45 18.57
N ALA A 103 5.41 -4.99 17.58
CA ALA A 103 3.97 -4.80 17.34
C ALA A 103 3.37 -6.13 16.89
N LYS A 104 2.96 -6.97 17.85
CA LYS A 104 2.62 -8.38 17.62
C LYS A 104 1.24 -8.64 17.02
N TYR A 105 0.33 -7.67 17.08
CA TYR A 105 -1.03 -7.86 16.57
C TYR A 105 -1.12 -7.34 15.15
N PHE A 106 -1.18 -8.22 14.16
CA PHE A 106 -1.41 -7.87 12.77
C PHE A 106 -2.90 -7.96 12.48
N ASN A 107 -3.55 -6.81 12.35
CA ASN A 107 -5.00 -6.69 12.19
C ASN A 107 -5.31 -6.53 10.71
N LYS A 108 -5.97 -7.51 10.10
CA LYS A 108 -6.26 -7.59 8.66
C LYS A 108 -7.33 -6.57 8.22
N THR A 109 -7.02 -5.31 8.40
CA THR A 109 -7.88 -4.22 7.93
C THR A 109 -7.91 -4.11 6.42
N GLU A 110 -6.83 -4.51 5.75
CA GLU A 110 -6.66 -4.49 4.27
C GLU A 110 -7.21 -3.20 3.66
N HIS A 111 -6.90 -2.09 4.32
CA HIS A 111 -7.48 -0.77 4.05
C HIS A 111 -6.89 -0.08 2.80
N SER A 112 -5.82 -0.61 2.26
CA SER A 112 -5.19 -0.14 1.03
C SER A 112 -4.51 -1.28 0.28
N MET A 113 -4.61 -1.23 -1.04
CA MET A 113 -3.88 -2.08 -1.97
C MET A 113 -3.45 -1.19 -3.13
N ALA A 114 -2.25 -0.65 -3.06
CA ALA A 114 -1.69 0.23 -4.08
C ALA A 114 -0.60 -0.53 -4.86
N PRO A 115 -0.78 -0.78 -6.16
CA PRO A 115 0.25 -1.43 -6.96
C PRO A 115 1.45 -0.50 -7.14
N GLU A 116 2.64 -1.10 -7.26
CA GLU A 116 3.86 -0.40 -7.59
C GLU A 116 3.97 -0.21 -9.11
N ILE A 117 4.38 0.95 -9.58
CA ILE A 117 4.55 1.22 -11.01
C ILE A 117 6.02 1.03 -11.38
N LEU A 118 6.29 0.15 -12.34
CA LEU A 118 7.61 0.05 -12.98
C LEU A 118 7.80 1.25 -13.92
N LEU A 119 8.70 2.14 -13.56
CA LEU A 119 8.96 3.39 -14.26
C LEU A 119 10.30 3.39 -14.98
N PHE A 120 10.33 3.98 -16.17
CA PHE A 120 11.55 4.29 -16.89
C PHE A 120 11.69 5.82 -17.05
N SER A 121 12.91 6.36 -16.99
CA SER A 121 13.12 7.80 -17.21
C SER A 121 12.76 8.18 -18.64
N LYS A 122 11.80 9.10 -18.82
CA LYS A 122 11.40 9.54 -20.17
C LYS A 122 12.57 10.19 -20.92
N ARG A 123 13.41 10.95 -20.24
CA ARG A 123 14.60 11.57 -20.84
C ARG A 123 15.57 10.55 -21.45
N VAL A 124 15.70 9.37 -20.83
CA VAL A 124 16.54 8.28 -21.36
C VAL A 124 15.78 7.52 -22.44
N TRP A 125 14.49 7.24 -22.20
CA TRP A 125 13.60 6.55 -23.13
C TRP A 125 13.56 7.18 -24.51
N ASP A 126 13.47 8.52 -24.58
CA ASP A 126 13.38 9.27 -25.85
C ASP A 126 14.69 9.21 -26.67
N LYS A 127 15.78 8.70 -26.10
CA LYS A 127 17.06 8.49 -26.79
C LYS A 127 17.24 7.05 -27.30
N LEU A 128 16.36 6.16 -26.90
CA LEU A 128 16.39 4.75 -27.32
C LEU A 128 15.78 4.62 -28.72
N SER A 129 16.31 3.70 -29.52
CA SER A 129 15.70 3.29 -30.78
C SER A 129 14.34 2.61 -30.54
N ALA A 130 13.52 2.55 -31.59
CA ALA A 130 12.22 1.89 -31.51
C ALA A 130 12.35 0.39 -31.12
N ASP A 131 13.39 -0.29 -31.57
CA ASP A 131 13.64 -1.70 -31.24
C ASP A 131 14.03 -1.88 -29.77
N GLU A 132 14.87 -0.99 -29.21
CA GLU A 132 15.21 -1.01 -27.80
C GLU A 132 13.98 -0.73 -26.93
N GLN A 133 13.16 0.27 -27.27
CA GLN A 133 11.91 0.56 -26.57
C GLN A 133 10.95 -0.64 -26.60
N LYS A 134 10.83 -1.32 -27.75
CA LYS A 134 10.01 -2.51 -27.92
C LYS A 134 10.51 -3.66 -27.05
N ALA A 135 11.83 -3.90 -27.04
CA ALA A 135 12.46 -4.93 -26.24
C ALA A 135 12.22 -4.70 -24.74
N ILE A 136 12.41 -3.46 -24.27
CA ILE A 136 12.17 -3.10 -22.85
C ILE A 136 10.69 -3.29 -22.47
N ARG A 137 9.75 -2.88 -23.33
CA ARG A 137 8.31 -3.10 -23.06
C ARG A 137 7.96 -4.58 -23.00
N ALA A 138 8.53 -5.41 -23.88
CA ALA A 138 8.33 -6.86 -23.87
C ALA A 138 8.85 -7.49 -22.57
N ALA A 139 10.09 -7.15 -22.20
CA ALA A 139 10.70 -7.64 -20.95
C ALA A 139 9.92 -7.18 -19.72
N ALA A 140 9.46 -5.92 -19.68
CA ALA A 140 8.64 -5.42 -18.60
C ALA A 140 7.32 -6.20 -18.46
N LYS A 141 6.63 -6.48 -19.58
CA LYS A 141 5.40 -7.26 -19.57
C LYS A 141 5.60 -8.67 -19.02
N GLU A 142 6.68 -9.34 -19.42
CA GLU A 142 7.05 -10.66 -18.91
C GLU A 142 7.40 -10.61 -17.42
N SER A 143 8.17 -9.61 -17.00
CA SER A 143 8.57 -9.43 -15.60
C SER A 143 7.38 -9.22 -14.65
N VAL A 144 6.29 -8.60 -15.10
CA VAL A 144 5.07 -8.38 -14.29
C VAL A 144 4.48 -9.71 -13.83
N LEU A 145 4.31 -10.67 -14.75
CA LEU A 145 3.74 -11.99 -14.40
C LEU A 145 4.67 -12.78 -13.48
N TYR A 146 5.98 -12.73 -13.76
CA TYR A 146 6.98 -13.37 -12.91
C TYR A 146 7.01 -12.78 -11.50
N MET A 147 6.99 -11.46 -11.41
CA MET A 147 6.97 -10.74 -10.13
C MET A 147 5.75 -11.08 -9.27
N ARG A 148 4.55 -11.16 -9.87
CA ARG A 148 3.34 -11.51 -9.12
C ARG A 148 3.43 -12.88 -8.47
N LYS A 149 3.93 -13.86 -9.21
CA LYS A 149 4.17 -15.21 -8.65
C LYS A 149 5.15 -15.16 -7.47
N LEU A 150 6.27 -14.45 -7.63
CA LEU A 150 7.25 -14.30 -6.55
C LEU A 150 6.68 -13.53 -5.35
N TRP A 151 5.77 -12.59 -5.60
CA TRP A 151 5.13 -11.84 -4.53
C TRP A 151 4.21 -12.72 -3.70
N ASP A 152 3.38 -13.55 -4.33
CA ASP A 152 2.51 -14.49 -3.63
C ASP A 152 3.33 -15.43 -2.73
N GLU A 153 4.40 -16.04 -3.28
CA GLU A 153 5.33 -16.89 -2.53
C GLU A 153 5.97 -16.12 -1.36
N ARG A 154 6.30 -14.85 -1.56
CA ARG A 154 6.91 -13.99 -0.55
C ARG A 154 5.92 -13.64 0.57
N GLU A 155 4.68 -13.35 0.24
CA GLU A 155 3.62 -13.08 1.25
C GLU A 155 3.37 -14.31 2.13
N GLU A 156 3.23 -15.50 1.54
CA GLU A 156 3.03 -16.75 2.28
C GLU A 156 4.20 -17.02 3.23
N LYS A 157 5.44 -16.87 2.74
CA LYS A 157 6.64 -17.04 3.55
C LYS A 157 6.70 -16.02 4.70
N SER A 158 6.40 -14.77 4.41
CA SER A 158 6.41 -13.71 5.44
C SER A 158 5.36 -13.98 6.52
N LEU A 159 4.14 -14.38 6.12
CA LEU A 159 3.08 -14.73 7.06
C LEU A 159 3.50 -15.91 7.97
N ALA A 160 4.10 -16.94 7.41
CA ALA A 160 4.62 -18.07 8.20
C ALA A 160 5.70 -17.64 9.18
N THR A 161 6.64 -16.80 8.74
CA THR A 161 7.75 -16.29 9.56
C THR A 161 7.24 -15.44 10.74
N VAL A 162 6.32 -14.49 10.48
CA VAL A 162 5.82 -13.62 11.56
C VAL A 162 4.98 -14.38 12.56
N LYS A 163 4.18 -15.38 12.13
CA LYS A 163 3.46 -16.29 13.04
C LYS A 163 4.41 -17.08 13.92
N ALA A 164 5.46 -17.66 13.34
CA ALA A 164 6.49 -18.36 14.11
C ALA A 164 7.23 -17.44 15.09
N GLY A 165 7.35 -16.15 14.75
CA GLY A 165 7.91 -15.11 15.62
C GLY A 165 6.94 -14.57 16.68
N GLY A 166 5.75 -15.16 16.81
CA GLY A 166 4.76 -14.84 17.85
C GLY A 166 3.80 -13.69 17.48
N ALA A 167 3.69 -13.35 16.19
CA ALA A 167 2.65 -12.43 15.77
C ALA A 167 1.28 -13.10 15.73
N GLU A 168 0.28 -12.39 16.23
CA GLU A 168 -1.13 -12.80 16.20
C GLU A 168 -1.84 -12.12 15.01
N ILE A 169 -2.47 -12.92 14.14
CA ILE A 169 -3.21 -12.44 13.00
C ILE A 169 -4.69 -12.30 13.40
N ILE A 170 -5.19 -11.08 13.33
CA ILE A 170 -6.54 -10.73 13.79
C ILE A 170 -7.42 -10.45 12.57
N GLU A 171 -8.48 -11.21 12.41
CA GLU A 171 -9.51 -10.93 11.40
C GLU A 171 -10.37 -9.73 11.84
N VAL A 172 -10.70 -8.86 10.88
CA VAL A 172 -11.42 -7.60 11.12
C VAL A 172 -12.56 -7.47 10.13
N ASP A 173 -13.73 -7.01 10.61
CA ASP A 173 -14.80 -6.58 9.71
C ASP A 173 -14.39 -5.30 9.00
N LYS A 174 -14.22 -5.36 7.69
CA LYS A 174 -13.71 -4.27 6.84
C LYS A 174 -14.79 -3.24 6.47
N ALA A 175 -16.08 -3.59 6.56
CA ALA A 175 -17.16 -2.73 6.11
C ALA A 175 -17.21 -1.37 6.83
N PRO A 176 -17.06 -1.28 8.18
CA PRO A 176 -16.99 0.01 8.87
C PRO A 176 -15.79 0.86 8.43
N PHE A 177 -14.63 0.23 8.16
CA PHE A 177 -13.43 0.94 7.69
C PHE A 177 -13.66 1.54 6.30
N LYS A 178 -14.26 0.79 5.38
CA LYS A 178 -14.63 1.27 4.05
C LYS A 178 -15.58 2.46 4.14
N THR A 179 -16.60 2.38 4.98
CA THR A 179 -17.58 3.45 5.18
C THR A 179 -16.94 4.73 5.72
N ALA A 180 -15.97 4.60 6.63
CA ALA A 180 -15.24 5.73 7.20
C ALA A 180 -14.41 6.52 6.17
N MET A 181 -14.11 5.94 4.99
CA MET A 181 -13.28 6.59 3.97
C MET A 181 -14.00 7.68 3.17
N LYS A 182 -15.33 7.85 3.32
CA LYS A 182 -16.08 8.85 2.56
C LYS A 182 -15.46 10.27 2.61
N PRO A 183 -15.06 10.82 3.76
CA PRO A 183 -14.43 12.15 3.81
C PRO A 183 -13.11 12.23 3.04
N VAL A 184 -12.37 11.12 2.96
CA VAL A 184 -11.12 11.04 2.20
C VAL A 184 -11.40 11.12 0.70
N TYR A 185 -12.37 10.37 0.22
CA TYR A 185 -12.82 10.47 -1.17
C TYR A 185 -13.29 11.90 -1.51
N ASP A 186 -14.14 12.51 -0.65
CA ASP A 186 -14.64 13.86 -0.84
C ASP A 186 -13.50 14.90 -0.89
N LYS A 187 -12.41 14.69 -0.14
CA LYS A 187 -11.25 15.58 -0.10
C LYS A 187 -10.37 15.45 -1.32
N PHE A 188 -10.08 14.22 -1.79
CA PHE A 188 -9.05 13.94 -2.81
C PHE A 188 -9.61 13.73 -4.22
N LEU A 189 -10.89 13.36 -4.38
CA LEU A 189 -11.52 13.11 -5.68
C LEU A 189 -12.35 14.31 -6.15
N LYS A 190 -11.74 15.49 -6.21
CA LYS A 190 -12.42 16.69 -6.72
C LYS A 190 -12.44 16.75 -8.24
N ASP A 191 -11.46 16.13 -8.91
CA ASP A 191 -11.41 16.06 -10.36
C ASP A 191 -12.40 15.01 -10.90
N PRO A 192 -13.37 15.40 -11.77
CA PRO A 192 -14.32 14.45 -12.37
C PRO A 192 -13.66 13.27 -13.08
N LYS A 193 -12.46 13.43 -13.63
CA LYS A 193 -11.72 12.35 -14.27
C LYS A 193 -11.26 11.30 -13.27
N LEU A 194 -10.82 11.73 -12.08
CA LEU A 194 -10.45 10.81 -11.02
C LEU A 194 -11.67 10.08 -10.47
N GLN A 195 -12.81 10.78 -10.35
CA GLN A 195 -14.08 10.15 -9.95
C GLN A 195 -14.53 9.07 -10.94
N ASP A 196 -14.44 9.36 -12.25
CA ASP A 196 -14.75 8.38 -13.30
C ASP A 196 -13.79 7.17 -13.24
N MET A 197 -12.50 7.43 -13.06
CA MET A 197 -11.50 6.37 -12.92
C MET A 197 -11.79 5.44 -11.73
N VAL A 198 -12.14 5.99 -10.58
CA VAL A 198 -12.51 5.20 -9.38
C VAL A 198 -13.74 4.35 -9.69
N LYS A 199 -14.80 4.90 -10.29
CA LYS A 199 -16.00 4.14 -10.68
C LYS A 199 -15.67 2.99 -11.63
N ARG A 200 -14.78 3.22 -12.59
CA ARG A 200 -14.33 2.17 -13.53
C ARG A 200 -13.52 1.09 -12.84
N ILE A 201 -12.69 1.44 -11.84
CA ILE A 201 -11.94 0.47 -11.03
C ILE A 201 -12.91 -0.38 -10.19
N GLU A 202 -13.89 0.25 -9.53
CA GLU A 202 -14.87 -0.46 -8.71
C GLU A 202 -15.80 -1.38 -9.54
N ALA A 203 -15.97 -1.09 -10.82
CA ALA A 203 -16.77 -1.91 -11.75
C ALA A 203 -16.02 -3.14 -12.29
N VAL A 204 -14.72 -3.25 -12.08
CA VAL A 204 -13.94 -4.44 -12.48
C VAL A 204 -14.31 -5.60 -11.55
N LYS A 205 -14.76 -6.70 -12.17
CA LYS A 205 -15.13 -7.94 -11.47
C LYS A 205 -13.98 -8.93 -11.46
#